data_91bb4ddaca5cd3ffd7f4ecb85c94d949
#
_entry.id   91bb4ddaca5cd3ffd7f4ecb85c94d949
#
_cell.length_a   1.000
_cell.length_b   1.000
_cell.length_c   1.000
_cell.angle_alpha   90.00
_cell.angle_beta   90.00
_cell.angle_gamma   90.00
#
_symmetry.space_group_name_H-M   'P 1'
#
loop_
_entity.id
_entity.type
_entity.pdbx_description
1 polymer ?
#
loop_
_entity_poly.entity_id
_entity_poly.type
_entity_poly.pdbx_seq_one_letter_code
_entity_poly.pdbx_strand_id
1 'polypeptide(L)'
;MGSMNAIPQTFEFWQDRRMPYVETRRSCFGRTCYKSHSHPTFSIGAIDEGNSVFQSSFGTAQKITAGTLVIVPAHVEHSCNPMPNQAWSYQMLHLDLAWLNQLYSEFQEQGLDLHIPQHKPLIIKDESLYEAFNEMNETLFDAQKLIFEKEQSLLHCLIHLLLPHFILEEIQKPQYLYKDFLNLIDVISSSEGFISLEELAQRVGLSRYAIIRLFKANVGLTPHAFQINLKINQAREQLKQGVPLAELAVNLGFSDQSHFHKAFKAHTGVTPRQFQLAAAQ
;
A
#
# COMPACT_ATOMS: atom_id res chain seq x y z
N MET A 1 20.54 -11.73 -34.94
CA MET A 1 20.31 -11.18 -33.60
C MET A 1 18.90 -11.60 -33.22
N GLY A 2 18.77 -12.70 -32.45
CA GLY A 2 17.48 -13.21 -32.04
C GLY A 2 16.87 -12.28 -31.03
N SER A 3 15.61 -11.86 -31.23
CA SER A 3 14.83 -11.19 -30.23
C SER A 3 14.65 -12.17 -29.06
N MET A 4 15.30 -11.94 -27.94
CA MET A 4 14.94 -12.59 -26.70
C MET A 4 13.46 -12.26 -26.45
N ASN A 5 12.58 -13.25 -26.57
CA ASN A 5 11.21 -13.10 -26.15
C ASN A 5 11.23 -12.70 -24.69
N ALA A 6 10.87 -11.43 -24.42
CA ALA A 6 10.77 -10.95 -23.05
C ALA A 6 9.69 -11.80 -22.34
N ILE A 7 10.06 -12.42 -21.23
CA ILE A 7 9.10 -13.13 -20.38
C ILE A 7 7.97 -12.14 -20.03
N PRO A 8 6.69 -12.50 -20.29
CA PRO A 8 5.59 -11.58 -20.01
C PRO A 8 5.46 -11.34 -18.51
N GLN A 9 5.11 -10.12 -18.13
CA GLN A 9 4.81 -9.79 -16.74
C GLN A 9 3.55 -10.56 -16.30
N THR A 10 3.62 -11.22 -15.15
CA THR A 10 2.50 -11.90 -14.52
C THR A 10 2.11 -11.23 -13.22
N PHE A 11 0.83 -11.31 -12.87
CA PHE A 11 0.28 -10.86 -11.60
C PHE A 11 -0.58 -11.98 -11.01
N GLU A 12 -0.36 -12.25 -9.76
CA GLU A 12 -1.17 -13.14 -8.95
C GLU A 12 -1.69 -12.38 -7.74
N PHE A 13 -2.94 -12.66 -7.34
CA PHE A 13 -3.59 -12.08 -6.19
C PHE A 13 -4.16 -13.18 -5.32
N TRP A 14 -4.06 -13.00 -4.03
CA TRP A 14 -4.76 -13.82 -3.06
C TRP A 14 -5.46 -12.95 -2.03
N GLN A 15 -6.73 -13.26 -1.79
CA GLN A 15 -7.54 -12.77 -0.69
C GLN A 15 -8.62 -13.82 -0.39
N ASP A 16 -9.11 -13.87 0.84
CA ASP A 16 -10.19 -14.78 1.25
C ASP A 16 -11.17 -14.04 2.16
N ARG A 17 -12.48 -14.20 1.93
CA ARG A 17 -13.53 -13.57 2.73
C ARG A 17 -13.49 -13.95 4.21
N ARG A 18 -12.88 -15.09 4.54
CA ARG A 18 -12.67 -15.56 5.91
C ARG A 18 -11.48 -14.90 6.59
N MET A 19 -10.58 -14.26 5.82
CA MET A 19 -9.46 -13.46 6.28
C MET A 19 -9.49 -12.08 5.60
N PRO A 20 -10.54 -11.26 5.83
CA PRO A 20 -10.75 -10.00 5.09
C PRO A 20 -9.70 -8.93 5.42
N TYR A 21 -8.92 -9.14 6.47
CA TYR A 21 -7.90 -8.23 6.97
C TYR A 21 -6.55 -8.36 6.26
N VAL A 22 -6.40 -9.31 5.32
CA VAL A 22 -5.16 -9.53 4.58
C VAL A 22 -5.42 -9.74 3.10
N GLU A 23 -4.61 -9.13 2.27
CA GLU A 23 -4.49 -9.43 0.84
C GLU A 23 -3.00 -9.50 0.47
N THR A 24 -2.67 -10.33 -0.49
CA THR A 24 -1.32 -10.39 -1.03
C THR A 24 -1.32 -10.49 -2.54
N ARG A 25 -0.24 -9.99 -3.15
CA ARG A 25 -0.01 -10.08 -4.59
C ARG A 25 1.43 -10.43 -4.90
N ARG A 26 1.63 -11.06 -6.07
CA ARG A 26 2.93 -11.30 -6.69
C ARG A 26 2.96 -10.64 -8.05
N SER A 27 4.09 -10.06 -8.40
CA SER A 27 4.35 -9.53 -9.73
C SER A 27 5.71 -10.01 -10.20
N CYS A 28 5.73 -10.77 -11.29
CA CYS A 28 6.95 -11.29 -11.87
C CYS A 28 7.29 -10.54 -13.15
N PHE A 29 8.59 -10.26 -13.34
CA PHE A 29 9.16 -9.61 -14.52
C PHE A 29 8.53 -8.25 -14.89
N GLY A 30 8.06 -7.51 -13.90
CA GLY A 30 7.44 -6.20 -14.07
C GLY A 30 8.44 -5.14 -14.53
N ARG A 31 7.99 -4.26 -15.43
CA ARG A 31 8.72 -3.05 -15.86
C ARG A 31 7.91 -1.78 -15.62
N THR A 32 6.75 -1.92 -15.03
CA THR A 32 5.83 -0.81 -14.77
C THR A 32 6.39 0.07 -13.66
N CYS A 33 6.44 1.37 -13.91
CA CYS A 33 6.76 2.37 -12.90
C CYS A 33 5.48 2.89 -12.26
N TYR A 34 5.50 2.97 -10.94
CA TYR A 34 4.41 3.45 -10.12
C TYR A 34 4.60 4.92 -9.79
N LYS A 35 3.50 5.68 -9.81
CA LYS A 35 3.50 7.01 -9.21
C LYS A 35 3.59 6.88 -7.69
N SER A 36 4.13 7.92 -7.06
CA SER A 36 4.08 8.06 -5.61
C SER A 36 2.64 7.99 -5.12
N HIS A 37 2.38 7.08 -4.18
CA HIS A 37 1.05 6.75 -3.66
C HIS A 37 1.15 6.29 -2.20
N SER A 38 0.01 6.11 -1.55
CA SER A 38 -0.09 5.53 -0.23
C SER A 38 -1.26 4.54 -0.16
N HIS A 39 -1.21 3.65 0.81
CA HIS A 39 -2.27 2.68 1.09
C HIS A 39 -2.86 2.94 2.48
N PRO A 40 -4.17 2.67 2.70
CA PRO A 40 -4.75 2.70 4.04
C PRO A 40 -4.30 1.52 4.91
N THR A 41 -3.64 0.53 4.30
CA THR A 41 -3.14 -0.70 4.90
C THR A 41 -1.69 -0.56 5.33
N PHE A 42 -1.30 -1.30 6.36
CA PHE A 42 0.09 -1.60 6.65
C PHE A 42 0.60 -2.58 5.59
N SER A 43 1.76 -2.31 5.01
CA SER A 43 2.22 -3.08 3.86
C SER A 43 3.65 -3.61 4.06
N ILE A 44 3.88 -4.85 3.62
CA ILE A 44 5.19 -5.50 3.61
C ILE A 44 5.48 -5.95 2.18
N GLY A 45 6.52 -5.36 1.58
CA GLY A 45 7.01 -5.74 0.26
C GLY A 45 8.27 -6.61 0.37
N ALA A 46 8.38 -7.64 -0.47
CA ALA A 46 9.59 -8.44 -0.65
C ALA A 46 10.06 -8.34 -2.10
N ILE A 47 11.35 -8.12 -2.29
CA ILE A 47 11.96 -8.09 -3.63
C ILE A 47 12.51 -9.48 -3.91
N ASP A 48 11.95 -10.15 -4.93
CA ASP A 48 12.34 -11.53 -5.29
C ASP A 48 13.46 -11.54 -6.32
N GLU A 49 13.37 -10.65 -7.32
CA GLU A 49 14.38 -10.56 -8.39
C GLU A 49 14.60 -9.13 -8.87
N GLY A 50 15.79 -8.88 -9.38
CA GLY A 50 16.18 -7.61 -9.98
C GLY A 50 16.54 -6.53 -8.95
N ASN A 51 16.51 -5.29 -9.41
CA ASN A 51 16.85 -4.12 -8.61
C ASN A 51 15.75 -3.07 -8.76
N SER A 52 15.44 -2.42 -7.66
CA SER A 52 14.43 -1.38 -7.59
C SER A 52 14.93 -0.16 -6.81
N VAL A 53 14.30 0.96 -7.01
CA VAL A 53 14.51 2.18 -6.21
C VAL A 53 13.28 2.41 -5.37
N PHE A 54 13.43 2.31 -4.06
CA PHE A 54 12.43 2.71 -3.09
C PHE A 54 12.61 4.18 -2.73
N GLN A 55 11.52 4.92 -2.76
CA GLN A 55 11.49 6.33 -2.37
C GLN A 55 10.26 6.61 -1.53
N SER A 56 10.42 7.43 -0.49
CA SER A 56 9.32 7.94 0.32
C SER A 56 9.60 9.39 0.72
N SER A 57 8.60 10.06 1.28
CA SER A 57 8.75 11.41 1.85
C SER A 57 9.63 11.47 3.10
N PHE A 58 10.00 10.33 3.67
CA PHE A 58 10.77 10.21 4.92
C PHE A 58 12.25 9.89 4.72
N GLY A 59 12.78 10.03 3.52
CA GLY A 59 14.19 9.75 3.27
C GLY A 59 14.62 9.97 1.83
N THR A 60 15.89 9.74 1.57
CA THR A 60 16.45 9.72 0.22
C THR A 60 16.08 8.44 -0.50
N ALA A 61 16.02 8.49 -1.83
CA ALA A 61 15.83 7.30 -2.65
C ALA A 61 16.91 6.25 -2.36
N GLN A 62 16.48 4.99 -2.12
CA GLN A 62 17.39 3.89 -1.79
C GLN A 62 17.27 2.78 -2.82
N LYS A 63 18.41 2.29 -3.28
CA LYS A 63 18.46 1.09 -4.11
C LYS A 63 18.21 -0.14 -3.22
N ILE A 64 17.25 -0.96 -3.62
CA ILE A 64 16.91 -2.24 -2.99
C ILE A 64 17.09 -3.37 -4.00
N THR A 65 17.41 -4.53 -3.52
CA THR A 65 17.79 -5.72 -4.32
C THR A 65 16.99 -6.93 -3.89
N ALA A 66 17.07 -8.02 -4.60
CA ALA A 66 16.51 -9.31 -4.17
C ALA A 66 16.91 -9.64 -2.72
N GLY A 67 16.01 -10.29 -1.97
CA GLY A 67 16.18 -10.59 -0.54
C GLY A 67 15.91 -9.42 0.40
N THR A 68 15.41 -8.29 -0.10
CA THR A 68 15.08 -7.12 0.73
C THR A 68 13.59 -7.09 1.07
N LEU A 69 13.25 -6.90 2.34
CA LEU A 69 11.91 -6.55 2.79
C LEU A 69 11.78 -5.02 2.93
N VAL A 70 10.63 -4.50 2.54
CA VAL A 70 10.28 -3.09 2.69
C VAL A 70 8.96 -3.00 3.45
N ILE A 71 9.01 -2.42 4.64
CA ILE A 71 7.83 -2.18 5.47
C ILE A 71 7.35 -0.76 5.20
N VAL A 72 6.08 -0.63 4.85
CA VAL A 72 5.45 0.68 4.60
C VAL A 72 4.25 0.82 5.53
N PRO A 73 4.33 1.73 6.51
CA PRO A 73 3.18 2.03 7.37
C PRO A 73 1.99 2.57 6.58
N ALA A 74 0.79 2.41 7.13
CA ALA A 74 -0.43 2.93 6.53
C ALA A 74 -0.32 4.44 6.26
N HIS A 75 -0.89 4.87 5.14
CA HIS A 75 -0.93 6.28 4.70
C HIS A 75 0.42 6.93 4.39
N VAL A 76 1.53 6.20 4.47
CA VAL A 76 2.86 6.74 4.12
C VAL A 76 3.06 6.73 2.60
N GLU A 77 3.38 7.91 2.08
CA GLU A 77 3.69 8.10 0.66
C GLU A 77 4.98 7.40 0.29
N HIS A 78 4.91 6.60 -0.79
CA HIS A 78 6.06 5.87 -1.32
C HIS A 78 5.91 5.55 -2.80
N SER A 79 7.01 5.18 -3.41
CA SER A 79 7.07 4.51 -4.70
C SER A 79 8.20 3.48 -4.69
N CYS A 80 8.01 2.38 -5.41
CA CYS A 80 9.03 1.38 -5.62
C CYS A 80 9.06 1.04 -7.11
N ASN A 81 10.15 1.36 -7.78
CA ASN A 81 10.24 1.28 -9.23
C ASN A 81 11.49 0.51 -9.68
N PRO A 82 11.40 -0.34 -10.73
CA PRO A 82 12.56 -1.02 -11.27
C PRO A 82 13.59 -0.01 -11.77
N MET A 83 14.84 -0.40 -11.75
CA MET A 83 15.90 0.38 -12.40
C MET A 83 15.60 0.55 -13.91
N PRO A 84 16.02 1.66 -14.53
CA PRO A 84 15.78 1.89 -15.95
C PRO A 84 16.16 0.69 -16.81
N ASN A 85 15.25 0.28 -17.70
CA ASN A 85 15.42 -0.86 -18.62
C ASN A 85 15.59 -2.24 -17.94
N GLN A 86 15.32 -2.36 -16.65
CA GLN A 86 15.32 -3.63 -15.93
C GLN A 86 13.91 -4.11 -15.61
N ALA A 87 13.73 -5.41 -15.52
CA ALA A 87 12.56 -6.04 -14.94
C ALA A 87 12.86 -6.41 -13.47
N TRP A 88 11.82 -6.52 -12.68
CA TRP A 88 11.92 -6.96 -11.29
C TRP A 88 10.71 -7.84 -10.93
N SER A 89 10.90 -8.66 -9.92
CA SER A 89 9.84 -9.47 -9.32
C SER A 89 9.71 -9.11 -7.85
N TYR A 90 8.48 -9.05 -7.36
CA TYR A 90 8.22 -8.67 -5.97
C TYR A 90 6.91 -9.26 -5.48
N GLN A 91 6.80 -9.36 -4.18
CA GLN A 91 5.58 -9.69 -3.45
C GLN A 91 5.15 -8.48 -2.61
N MET A 92 3.85 -8.36 -2.36
CA MET A 92 3.31 -7.27 -1.53
C MET A 92 2.14 -7.80 -0.70
N LEU A 93 2.31 -7.81 0.61
CA LEU A 93 1.28 -8.10 1.60
C LEU A 93 0.68 -6.79 2.10
N HIS A 94 -0.63 -6.73 2.19
CA HIS A 94 -1.37 -5.60 2.77
C HIS A 94 -2.22 -6.10 3.93
N LEU A 95 -2.11 -5.44 5.08
CA LEU A 95 -2.84 -5.77 6.30
C LEU A 95 -3.77 -4.61 6.67
N ASP A 96 -5.00 -4.93 7.06
CA ASP A 96 -5.93 -3.95 7.62
C ASP A 96 -5.36 -3.36 8.90
N LEU A 97 -5.36 -2.03 8.99
CA LEU A 97 -4.73 -1.34 10.11
C LEU A 97 -5.50 -1.51 11.41
N ALA A 98 -6.84 -1.57 11.36
CA ALA A 98 -7.65 -1.76 12.55
C ALA A 98 -7.45 -3.17 13.14
N TRP A 99 -7.43 -4.20 12.28
CA TRP A 99 -7.11 -5.55 12.69
C TRP A 99 -5.69 -5.67 13.27
N LEU A 100 -4.70 -5.07 12.62
CA LEU A 100 -3.32 -5.11 13.10
C LEU A 100 -3.16 -4.42 14.45
N ASN A 101 -3.84 -3.29 14.68
CA ASN A 101 -3.85 -2.60 15.97
C ASN A 101 -4.56 -3.42 17.06
N GLN A 102 -5.64 -4.12 16.72
CA GLN A 102 -6.30 -5.04 17.66
C GLN A 102 -5.37 -6.19 18.04
N LEU A 103 -4.75 -6.84 17.06
CA LEU A 103 -3.77 -7.89 17.29
C LEU A 103 -2.63 -7.41 18.22
N TYR A 104 -2.12 -6.22 17.97
CA TYR A 104 -1.11 -5.59 18.80
C TYR A 104 -1.57 -5.39 20.26
N SER A 105 -2.79 -4.89 20.46
CA SER A 105 -3.36 -4.68 21.79
C SER A 105 -3.49 -5.99 22.57
N GLU A 106 -3.92 -7.07 21.93
CA GLU A 106 -4.02 -8.41 22.52
C GLU A 106 -2.65 -8.92 23.02
N PHE A 107 -1.57 -8.60 22.29
CA PHE A 107 -0.20 -8.98 22.71
C PHE A 107 0.33 -8.12 23.84
N GLN A 108 0.05 -6.83 23.85
CA GLN A 108 0.43 -5.95 24.97
C GLN A 108 -0.21 -6.41 26.29
N GLU A 109 -1.49 -6.82 26.26
CA GLU A 109 -2.18 -7.37 27.43
C GLU A 109 -1.51 -8.66 27.97
N GLN A 110 -0.81 -9.39 27.10
CA GLN A 110 -0.04 -10.59 27.47
C GLN A 110 1.43 -10.25 27.86
N GLY A 111 1.80 -8.99 27.94
CA GLY A 111 3.13 -8.52 28.32
C GLY A 111 4.18 -8.61 27.21
N LEU A 112 3.76 -8.78 25.96
CA LEU A 112 4.63 -8.72 24.79
C LEU A 112 4.68 -7.27 24.29
N ASP A 113 5.85 -6.65 24.42
CA ASP A 113 6.07 -5.26 23.96
C ASP A 113 6.46 -5.29 22.47
N LEU A 114 5.44 -5.37 21.63
CA LEU A 114 5.59 -5.32 20.18
C LEU A 114 5.35 -3.89 19.70
N HIS A 115 6.09 -3.46 18.69
CA HIS A 115 5.95 -2.13 18.13
C HIS A 115 5.65 -2.20 16.63
N ILE A 116 4.58 -1.51 16.19
CA ILE A 116 4.24 -1.39 14.78
C ILE A 116 4.78 -0.04 14.28
N PRO A 117 5.64 -0.01 13.24
CA PRO A 117 6.06 1.26 12.65
C PRO A 117 4.88 2.06 12.17
N GLN A 118 4.69 3.27 12.70
CA GLN A 118 3.51 4.08 12.37
C GLN A 118 3.80 5.19 11.37
N HIS A 119 5.04 5.61 11.23
CA HIS A 119 5.33 6.85 10.52
C HIS A 119 6.46 6.79 9.48
N LYS A 120 7.34 5.80 9.55
CA LYS A 120 8.52 5.74 8.69
C LYS A 120 8.69 4.35 8.08
N PRO A 121 8.91 4.25 6.75
CA PRO A 121 9.22 2.98 6.13
C PRO A 121 10.53 2.40 6.67
N LEU A 122 10.61 1.08 6.73
CA LEU A 122 11.81 0.34 7.09
C LEU A 122 12.26 -0.51 5.91
N ILE A 123 13.56 -0.58 5.69
CA ILE A 123 14.18 -1.47 4.72
C ILE A 123 15.03 -2.47 5.50
N ILE A 124 14.69 -3.74 5.38
CA ILE A 124 15.30 -4.84 6.13
C ILE A 124 16.03 -5.74 5.13
N LYS A 125 17.31 -5.99 5.39
CA LYS A 125 18.14 -6.94 4.64
C LYS A 125 18.55 -8.04 5.60
N ASP A 126 17.67 -8.98 5.79
CA ASP A 126 17.85 -10.14 6.63
C ASP A 126 17.29 -11.37 5.89
N GLU A 127 18.14 -12.32 5.58
CA GLU A 127 17.80 -13.49 4.77
C GLU A 127 16.75 -14.36 5.46
N SER A 128 16.88 -14.53 6.78
CA SER A 128 15.95 -15.38 7.55
C SER A 128 14.53 -14.78 7.59
N LEU A 129 14.41 -13.46 7.72
CA LEU A 129 13.13 -12.76 7.68
C LEU A 129 12.52 -12.78 6.28
N TYR A 130 13.35 -12.65 5.25
CA TYR A 130 12.89 -12.74 3.87
C TYR A 130 12.36 -14.14 3.55
N GLU A 131 13.09 -15.21 3.97
CA GLU A 131 12.63 -16.59 3.79
C GLU A 131 11.33 -16.87 4.55
N ALA A 132 11.23 -16.44 5.80
CA ALA A 132 10.02 -16.58 6.59
C ALA A 132 8.81 -15.88 5.98
N PHE A 133 9.02 -14.69 5.42
CA PHE A 133 7.98 -13.97 4.67
C PHE A 133 7.56 -14.74 3.42
N ASN A 134 8.51 -15.32 2.68
CA ASN A 134 8.21 -16.12 1.49
C ASN A 134 7.42 -17.38 1.85
N GLU A 135 7.83 -18.13 2.87
CA GLU A 135 7.11 -19.34 3.31
C GLU A 135 5.66 -19.02 3.72
N MET A 136 5.46 -17.94 4.46
CA MET A 136 4.13 -17.46 4.83
C MET A 136 3.32 -17.13 3.58
N ASN A 137 3.90 -16.38 2.63
CA ASN A 137 3.20 -15.95 1.43
C ASN A 137 2.89 -17.13 0.48
N GLU A 138 3.81 -18.11 0.36
CA GLU A 138 3.52 -19.39 -0.34
C GLU A 138 2.33 -20.12 0.30
N THR A 139 2.28 -20.18 1.64
CA THR A 139 1.16 -20.80 2.36
C THR A 139 -0.17 -20.09 2.06
N LEU A 140 -0.18 -18.75 1.94
CA LEU A 140 -1.38 -18.00 1.56
C LEU A 140 -1.87 -18.34 0.15
N PHE A 141 -0.96 -18.47 -0.81
CA PHE A 141 -1.29 -18.82 -2.20
C PHE A 141 -1.63 -20.30 -2.41
N ASP A 142 -1.20 -21.21 -1.53
CA ASP A 142 -1.44 -22.65 -1.67
C ASP A 142 -2.95 -22.98 -1.52
N ALA A 143 -3.58 -23.40 -2.61
CA ALA A 143 -4.99 -23.81 -2.63
C ALA A 143 -5.30 -25.05 -1.79
N GLN A 144 -4.29 -25.86 -1.45
CA GLN A 144 -4.47 -27.09 -0.65
C GLN A 144 -4.46 -26.79 0.86
N LYS A 145 -3.97 -25.64 1.27
CA LYS A 145 -3.92 -25.23 2.66
C LYS A 145 -5.28 -24.77 3.18
N LEU A 146 -5.64 -25.25 4.36
CA LEU A 146 -6.86 -24.83 5.05
C LEU A 146 -6.70 -23.40 5.57
N ILE A 147 -7.83 -22.71 5.74
CA ILE A 147 -7.82 -21.30 6.13
C ILE A 147 -7.12 -21.06 7.48
N PHE A 148 -7.30 -21.96 8.44
CA PHE A 148 -6.64 -21.85 9.73
C PHE A 148 -5.11 -22.03 9.66
N GLU A 149 -4.60 -22.87 8.72
CA GLU A 149 -3.17 -23.00 8.47
C GLU A 149 -2.59 -21.72 7.90
N LYS A 150 -3.33 -21.05 7.01
CA LYS A 150 -2.96 -19.75 6.43
C LYS A 150 -2.92 -18.67 7.50
N GLU A 151 -3.93 -18.60 8.35
CA GLU A 151 -4.00 -17.67 9.47
C GLU A 151 -2.86 -17.92 10.47
N GLN A 152 -2.62 -19.16 10.84
CA GLN A 152 -1.52 -19.54 11.74
C GLN A 152 -0.15 -19.12 11.15
N SER A 153 0.06 -19.37 9.85
CA SER A 153 1.30 -18.99 9.17
C SER A 153 1.50 -17.47 9.16
N LEU A 154 0.43 -16.71 8.87
CA LEU A 154 0.46 -15.25 8.92
C LEU A 154 0.79 -14.73 10.32
N LEU A 155 0.09 -15.19 11.34
CA LEU A 155 0.29 -14.79 12.72
C LEU A 155 1.70 -15.14 13.20
N HIS A 156 2.18 -16.36 12.89
CA HIS A 156 3.54 -16.77 13.24
C HIS A 156 4.59 -15.85 12.63
N CYS A 157 4.48 -15.57 11.32
CA CYS A 157 5.40 -14.67 10.62
C CYS A 157 5.39 -13.25 11.22
N LEU A 158 4.20 -12.69 11.48
CA LEU A 158 4.08 -11.35 12.02
C LEU A 158 4.63 -11.24 13.44
N ILE A 159 4.18 -12.11 14.32
CA ILE A 159 4.42 -12.00 15.77
C ILE A 159 5.84 -12.39 16.14
N HIS A 160 6.31 -13.54 15.65
CA HIS A 160 7.56 -14.12 16.08
C HIS A 160 8.77 -13.70 15.25
N LEU A 161 8.55 -13.28 14.01
CA LEU A 161 9.63 -13.01 13.08
C LEU A 161 9.73 -11.54 12.68
N LEU A 162 8.63 -10.88 12.32
CA LEU A 162 8.68 -9.51 11.79
C LEU A 162 8.53 -8.44 12.88
N LEU A 163 7.49 -8.51 13.70
CA LEU A 163 7.20 -7.45 14.69
C LEU A 163 8.31 -7.24 15.72
N PRO A 164 9.04 -8.25 16.20
CA PRO A 164 10.15 -8.03 17.13
C PRO A 164 11.31 -7.21 16.58
N HIS A 165 11.43 -7.12 15.24
CA HIS A 165 12.47 -6.33 14.57
C HIS A 165 12.06 -4.88 14.28
N PHE A 166 10.81 -4.50 14.59
CA PHE A 166 10.36 -3.12 14.41
C PHE A 166 10.75 -2.28 15.62
N ILE A 167 11.78 -1.46 15.47
CA ILE A 167 12.21 -0.49 16.49
C ILE A 167 11.51 0.83 16.21
N LEU A 168 10.78 1.35 17.21
CA LEU A 168 10.15 2.66 17.12
C LEU A 168 11.18 3.77 17.34
N GLU A 169 11.33 4.63 16.34
CA GLU A 169 11.72 6.02 16.58
C GLU A 169 10.43 6.83 16.78
N GLU A 170 10.19 7.33 17.98
CA GLU A 170 9.11 8.29 18.24
C GLU A 170 9.41 9.60 17.49
N ILE A 171 8.72 9.82 16.39
CA ILE A 171 8.67 11.13 15.76
C ILE A 171 7.58 11.93 16.49
N GLN A 172 7.97 12.77 17.44
CA GLN A 172 7.07 13.73 18.07
C GLN A 172 6.63 14.77 17.03
N LYS A 173 5.48 14.56 16.41
CA LYS A 173 4.81 15.61 15.62
C LYS A 173 4.03 16.52 16.56
N PRO A 174 4.02 17.84 16.32
CA PRO A 174 3.18 18.75 17.09
C PRO A 174 1.70 18.32 16.96
N GLN A 175 1.06 18.01 18.08
CA GLN A 175 -0.30 17.44 18.15
C GLN A 175 -1.37 18.31 17.45
N TYR A 176 -1.20 19.65 17.43
CA TYR A 176 -2.12 20.56 16.76
C TYR A 176 -2.07 20.45 15.23
N LEU A 177 -0.89 20.25 14.64
CA LEU A 177 -0.75 20.04 13.18
C LEU A 177 -1.41 18.73 12.74
N TYR A 178 -1.40 17.73 13.60
CA TYR A 178 -2.03 16.46 13.31
C TYR A 178 -3.56 16.55 13.34
N LYS A 179 -4.12 17.32 14.29
CA LYS A 179 -5.58 17.55 14.37
C LYS A 179 -6.12 18.26 13.15
N ASP A 180 -5.45 19.33 12.69
CA ASP A 180 -5.85 20.04 11.48
C ASP A 180 -5.75 19.16 10.25
N PHE A 181 -4.74 18.30 10.18
CA PHE A 181 -4.60 17.34 9.10
C PHE A 181 -5.72 16.28 9.11
N LEU A 182 -6.10 15.74 10.27
CA LEU A 182 -7.23 14.80 10.37
C LEU A 182 -8.55 15.46 9.92
N ASN A 183 -8.81 16.69 10.32
CA ASN A 183 -9.98 17.43 9.86
C ASN A 183 -10.00 17.60 8.33
N LEU A 184 -8.85 17.86 7.70
CA LEU A 184 -8.73 17.90 6.25
C LEU A 184 -9.05 16.56 5.58
N ILE A 185 -8.57 15.45 6.16
CA ILE A 185 -8.87 14.10 5.69
C ILE A 185 -10.38 13.82 5.78
N ASP A 186 -11.04 14.18 6.88
CA ASP A 186 -12.47 13.98 7.07
C ASP A 186 -13.30 14.76 6.05
N VAL A 187 -12.94 16.02 5.78
CA VAL A 187 -13.61 16.83 4.76
C VAL A 187 -13.45 16.24 3.36
N ILE A 188 -12.25 15.76 3.01
CA ILE A 188 -12.00 15.12 1.71
C ILE A 188 -12.75 13.80 1.60
N SER A 189 -12.73 12.97 2.65
CA SER A 189 -13.33 11.64 2.65
C SER A 189 -14.86 11.69 2.57
N SER A 190 -15.47 12.71 3.17
CA SER A 190 -16.92 12.94 3.14
C SER A 190 -17.41 13.62 1.85
N SER A 191 -16.51 14.05 0.95
CA SER A 191 -16.88 14.72 -0.31
C SER A 191 -17.20 13.68 -1.39
N GLU A 192 -18.33 13.87 -2.11
CA GLU A 192 -18.78 12.96 -3.18
C GLU A 192 -17.82 12.89 -4.38
N GLY A 193 -17.09 13.98 -4.65
CA GLY A 193 -16.15 14.08 -5.78
C GLY A 193 -14.78 14.61 -5.36
N PHE A 194 -14.13 15.30 -6.29
CA PHE A 194 -12.91 16.04 -6.00
C PHE A 194 -13.28 17.43 -5.47
N ILE A 195 -12.71 17.77 -4.31
CA ILE A 195 -12.86 19.10 -3.73
C ILE A 195 -11.68 19.99 -4.15
N SER A 196 -11.94 21.23 -4.56
CA SER A 196 -10.90 22.18 -4.93
C SER A 196 -10.09 22.63 -3.70
N LEU A 197 -8.84 23.04 -3.90
CA LEU A 197 -8.00 23.56 -2.82
C LEU A 197 -8.62 24.82 -2.18
N GLU A 198 -9.34 25.62 -2.96
CA GLU A 198 -10.02 26.83 -2.48
C GLU A 198 -11.21 26.48 -1.59
N GLU A 199 -12.04 25.56 -2.03
CA GLU A 199 -13.18 25.07 -1.25
C GLU A 199 -12.72 24.37 0.03
N LEU A 200 -11.65 23.57 -0.04
CA LEU A 200 -11.05 22.94 1.13
C LEU A 200 -10.57 23.99 2.15
N ALA A 201 -9.90 25.07 1.66
CA ALA A 201 -9.44 26.17 2.49
C ALA A 201 -10.60 26.88 3.20
N GLN A 202 -11.70 27.13 2.49
CA GLN A 202 -12.91 27.75 3.05
C GLN A 202 -13.56 26.87 4.13
N ARG A 203 -13.69 25.54 3.88
CA ARG A 203 -14.34 24.62 4.82
C ARG A 203 -13.57 24.44 6.13
N VAL A 204 -12.23 24.46 6.07
CA VAL A 204 -11.40 24.20 7.29
C VAL A 204 -10.84 25.47 7.93
N GLY A 205 -11.02 26.63 7.30
CA GLY A 205 -10.51 27.91 7.83
C GLY A 205 -8.98 28.07 7.77
N LEU A 206 -8.31 27.37 6.86
CA LEU A 206 -6.87 27.41 6.66
C LEU A 206 -6.51 28.05 5.32
N SER A 207 -5.32 28.64 5.22
CA SER A 207 -4.82 29.11 3.93
C SER A 207 -4.47 27.92 3.02
N ARG A 208 -4.60 28.09 1.70
CA ARG A 208 -4.20 27.08 0.69
C ARG A 208 -2.74 26.63 0.89
N TYR A 209 -1.86 27.55 1.24
CA TYR A 209 -0.46 27.22 1.52
C TYR A 209 -0.29 26.33 2.77
N ALA A 210 -1.01 26.65 3.86
CA ALA A 210 -1.00 25.84 5.07
C ALA A 210 -1.48 24.42 4.79
N ILE A 211 -2.55 24.24 4.00
CA ILE A 211 -3.07 22.93 3.58
C ILE A 211 -2.02 22.14 2.80
N ILE A 212 -1.37 22.75 1.79
CA ILE A 212 -0.31 22.09 1.03
C ILE A 212 0.82 21.63 1.94
N ARG A 213 1.24 22.48 2.88
CA ARG A 213 2.29 22.14 3.85
C ARG A 213 1.88 20.98 4.76
N LEU A 214 0.64 20.98 5.26
CA LEU A 214 0.12 19.90 6.10
C LEU A 214 0.11 18.57 5.36
N PHE A 215 -0.38 18.54 4.12
CA PHE A 215 -0.36 17.33 3.30
C PHE A 215 1.07 16.85 3.02
N LYS A 216 1.98 17.75 2.65
CA LYS A 216 3.39 17.39 2.42
C LYS A 216 4.08 16.87 3.68
N ALA A 217 3.82 17.47 4.83
CA ALA A 217 4.44 17.09 6.09
C ALA A 217 3.88 15.77 6.67
N ASN A 218 2.60 15.44 6.42
CA ASN A 218 1.97 14.26 7.01
C ASN A 218 1.97 13.04 6.09
N VAL A 219 1.77 13.23 4.78
CA VAL A 219 1.62 12.12 3.81
C VAL A 219 2.49 12.25 2.56
N GLY A 220 3.32 13.29 2.45
CA GLY A 220 4.21 13.50 1.30
C GLY A 220 3.52 13.91 0.00
N LEU A 221 2.22 13.82 -0.08
CA LEU A 221 1.42 14.13 -1.28
C LEU A 221 0.95 15.60 -1.29
N THR A 222 0.54 16.08 -2.45
CA THR A 222 -0.30 17.29 -2.52
C THR A 222 -1.75 16.93 -2.20
N PRO A 223 -2.62 17.89 -1.79
CA PRO A 223 -4.04 17.62 -1.54
C PRO A 223 -4.75 16.93 -2.71
N HIS A 224 -4.47 17.35 -3.94
CA HIS A 224 -5.06 16.74 -5.14
C HIS A 224 -4.53 15.31 -5.39
N ALA A 225 -3.21 15.10 -5.26
CA ALA A 225 -2.64 13.75 -5.40
C ALA A 225 -3.18 12.80 -4.33
N PHE A 226 -3.39 13.28 -3.11
CA PHE A 226 -4.03 12.53 -2.03
C PHE A 226 -5.48 12.15 -2.38
N GLN A 227 -6.26 13.07 -2.92
CA GLN A 227 -7.63 12.76 -3.37
C GLN A 227 -7.66 11.70 -4.46
N ILE A 228 -6.79 11.81 -5.48
CA ILE A 228 -6.67 10.77 -6.51
C ILE A 228 -6.34 9.43 -5.86
N ASN A 229 -5.35 9.38 -4.98
CA ASN A 229 -4.94 8.17 -4.27
C ASN A 229 -6.10 7.55 -3.46
N LEU A 230 -6.86 8.38 -2.74
CA LEU A 230 -8.05 7.95 -1.98
C LEU A 230 -9.11 7.34 -2.91
N LYS A 231 -9.43 8.01 -4.03
CA LYS A 231 -10.41 7.52 -5.01
C LYS A 231 -9.95 6.21 -5.69
N ILE A 232 -8.65 6.05 -5.94
CA ILE A 232 -8.11 4.77 -6.46
C ILE A 232 -8.24 3.65 -5.43
N ASN A 233 -7.98 3.92 -4.14
CA ASN A 233 -8.18 2.92 -3.09
C ASN A 233 -9.68 2.54 -2.96
N GLN A 234 -10.59 3.51 -3.02
CA GLN A 234 -12.04 3.25 -3.06
C GLN A 234 -12.43 2.40 -4.29
N ALA A 235 -11.85 2.70 -5.46
CA ALA A 235 -12.08 1.92 -6.67
C ALA A 235 -11.64 0.46 -6.51
N ARG A 236 -10.51 0.21 -5.87
CA ARG A 236 -10.03 -1.16 -5.61
C ARG A 236 -11.05 -1.96 -4.81
N GLU A 237 -11.59 -1.38 -3.74
CA GLU A 237 -12.60 -2.06 -2.91
C GLU A 237 -13.90 -2.31 -3.68
N GLN A 238 -14.38 -1.34 -4.45
CA GLN A 238 -15.60 -1.51 -5.26
C GLN A 238 -15.40 -2.53 -6.39
N LEU A 239 -14.21 -2.61 -6.99
CA LEU A 239 -13.88 -3.62 -8.00
C LEU A 239 -13.86 -5.04 -7.43
N LYS A 240 -13.38 -5.23 -6.20
CA LYS A 240 -13.45 -6.51 -5.48
C LYS A 240 -14.90 -6.95 -5.23
N GLN A 241 -15.79 -5.98 -5.02
CA GLN A 241 -17.23 -6.20 -4.86
C GLN A 241 -17.97 -6.42 -6.18
N GLY A 242 -17.28 -6.34 -7.33
CA GLY A 242 -17.84 -6.56 -8.64
C GLY A 242 -18.57 -5.37 -9.25
N VAL A 243 -18.40 -4.15 -8.71
CA VAL A 243 -19.03 -2.94 -9.27
C VAL A 243 -18.58 -2.73 -10.73
N PRO A 244 -19.51 -2.41 -11.65
CA PRO A 244 -19.21 -2.21 -13.06
C PRO A 244 -18.24 -1.04 -13.30
N LEU A 245 -17.25 -1.26 -14.18
CA LEU A 245 -16.22 -0.26 -14.48
C LEU A 245 -16.78 1.08 -15.01
N ALA A 246 -17.88 1.03 -15.76
CA ALA A 246 -18.50 2.23 -16.32
C ALA A 246 -19.07 3.17 -15.24
N GLU A 247 -19.53 2.61 -14.13
CA GLU A 247 -20.11 3.37 -13.03
C GLU A 247 -19.03 3.99 -12.13
N LEU A 248 -17.89 3.29 -11.98
CA LEU A 248 -16.82 3.69 -11.06
C LEU A 248 -16.25 5.07 -11.37
N ALA A 249 -15.98 5.38 -12.64
CA ALA A 249 -15.37 6.66 -13.02
C ALA A 249 -16.27 7.82 -12.60
N VAL A 250 -17.57 7.71 -12.84
CA VAL A 250 -18.58 8.73 -12.51
C VAL A 250 -18.75 8.83 -10.99
N ASN A 251 -18.98 7.72 -10.31
CA ASN A 251 -19.24 7.66 -8.88
C ASN A 251 -18.06 8.18 -8.04
N LEU A 252 -16.84 8.02 -8.54
CA LEU A 252 -15.62 8.49 -7.88
C LEU A 252 -15.24 9.93 -8.28
N GLY A 253 -16.02 10.57 -9.17
CA GLY A 253 -15.82 11.97 -9.56
C GLY A 253 -14.70 12.22 -10.57
N PHE A 254 -14.27 11.20 -11.33
CA PHE A 254 -13.33 11.41 -12.44
C PHE A 254 -14.04 12.07 -13.63
N SER A 255 -13.31 12.92 -14.35
CA SER A 255 -13.85 13.64 -15.52
C SER A 255 -14.36 12.70 -16.61
N ASP A 256 -13.71 11.57 -16.77
CA ASP A 256 -14.04 10.52 -17.74
C ASP A 256 -13.37 9.20 -17.39
N GLN A 257 -13.81 8.14 -18.07
CA GLN A 257 -13.29 6.78 -17.87
C GLN A 257 -11.80 6.66 -18.25
N SER A 258 -11.31 7.43 -19.22
CA SER A 258 -9.91 7.39 -19.64
C SER A 258 -8.99 7.98 -18.58
N HIS A 259 -9.43 9.07 -17.95
CA HIS A 259 -8.73 9.67 -16.81
C HIS A 259 -8.65 8.68 -15.64
N PHE A 260 -9.79 8.06 -15.28
CA PHE A 260 -9.84 7.01 -14.25
C PHE A 260 -8.88 5.85 -14.56
N HIS A 261 -8.94 5.29 -15.78
CA HIS A 261 -8.07 4.17 -16.19
C HIS A 261 -6.58 4.51 -16.10
N LYS A 262 -6.18 5.70 -16.58
CA LYS A 262 -4.79 6.16 -16.49
C LYS A 262 -4.34 6.34 -15.03
N ALA A 263 -5.17 6.96 -14.19
CA ALA A 263 -4.89 7.15 -12.78
C ALA A 263 -4.79 5.80 -12.06
N PHE A 264 -5.76 4.91 -12.28
CA PHE A 264 -5.76 3.57 -11.65
C PHE A 264 -4.51 2.78 -12.03
N LYS A 265 -4.21 2.66 -13.33
CA LYS A 265 -3.00 1.94 -13.79
C LYS A 265 -1.71 2.56 -13.24
N ALA A 266 -1.65 3.89 -13.14
CA ALA A 266 -0.46 4.58 -12.61
C ALA A 266 -0.22 4.32 -11.11
N HIS A 267 -1.25 3.96 -10.35
CA HIS A 267 -1.16 3.69 -8.90
C HIS A 267 -1.06 2.19 -8.59
N THR A 268 -1.70 1.34 -9.42
CA THR A 268 -1.80 -0.11 -9.13
C THR A 268 -0.91 -0.97 -10.03
N GLY A 269 -0.40 -0.42 -11.13
CA GLY A 269 0.40 -1.14 -12.13
C GLY A 269 -0.41 -1.93 -13.13
N VAL A 270 -1.70 -2.18 -12.87
CA VAL A 270 -2.62 -2.94 -13.73
C VAL A 270 -3.82 -2.10 -14.13
N THR A 271 -4.52 -2.48 -15.19
CA THR A 271 -5.77 -1.83 -15.54
C THR A 271 -6.88 -2.21 -14.56
N PRO A 272 -7.96 -1.38 -14.41
CA PRO A 272 -9.10 -1.73 -13.57
C PRO A 272 -9.70 -3.09 -13.93
N ARG A 273 -9.77 -3.42 -15.23
CA ARG A 273 -10.30 -4.72 -15.70
C ARG A 273 -9.41 -5.89 -15.28
N GLN A 274 -8.10 -5.75 -15.43
CA GLN A 274 -7.16 -6.78 -14.97
C GLN A 274 -7.26 -6.98 -13.45
N PHE A 275 -7.36 -5.88 -12.69
CA PHE A 275 -7.54 -5.96 -11.25
C PHE A 275 -8.84 -6.68 -10.86
N GLN A 276 -9.97 -6.31 -11.49
CA GLN A 276 -11.27 -6.92 -11.22
C GLN A 276 -11.26 -8.44 -11.50
N LEU A 277 -10.67 -8.86 -12.62
CA LEU A 277 -10.59 -10.29 -12.98
C LEU A 277 -9.71 -11.07 -12.01
N ALA A 278 -8.60 -10.50 -11.56
CA ALA A 278 -7.70 -11.12 -10.58
C ALA A 278 -8.33 -11.22 -9.18
N ALA A 279 -9.13 -10.24 -8.78
CA ALA A 279 -9.83 -10.23 -7.48
C ALA A 279 -11.09 -11.12 -7.45
N ALA A 280 -11.56 -11.60 -8.59
CA ALA A 280 -12.74 -12.46 -8.70
C ALA A 280 -12.40 -13.96 -8.64
N GLN A 281 -11.12 -14.33 -8.63
CA GLN A 281 -10.61 -15.68 -8.48
C GLN A 281 -10.42 -16.05 -7.01
#